data_59431e86e81b22c14a85e04a0e730c72
#
_entry.id   59431e86e81b22c14a85e04a0e730c72
#
_cell.length_a   1.000
_cell.length_b   1.000
_cell.length_c   1.000
_cell.angle_alpha   90.00
_cell.angle_beta   90.00
_cell.angle_gamma   90.00
#
_symmetry.space_group_name_H-M   'P 1'
#
loop_
_entity.id
_entity.type
_entity.pdbx_description
1 polymer ?
#
loop_
_entity_poly.entity_id
_entity_poly.type
_entity_poly.pdbx_seq_one_letter_code
_entity_poly.pdbx_strand_id
1 'polypeptide(L)'
;NNYTLSDYFSTIYTKMFIGLIITALVSYLLPLVLPGLFVAIVHNYKIVAILSLLVEMGLIFYIGKSMKDSSKNMTPWFYLYSFVNGVTFSVILSFSNPVTVAVTFLITSVMFGVLAFIGRTTKKDLSGIGKFAIATLLGLIIATLVNIFLHNTMLDYIITYLGVIVFSALIAYDNQKIQKGFARVNQDNYN
;
A
#
# COMPACT_ATOMS: atom_id res chain seq x y z
N ASN A 1 -4.02 -19.62 -25.78
CA ASN A 1 -3.46 -19.72 -24.42
C ASN A 1 -4.59 -19.43 -23.43
N ASN A 2 -5.04 -20.48 -22.72
CA ASN A 2 -6.04 -20.33 -21.67
C ASN A 2 -5.40 -19.61 -20.49
N TYR A 3 -5.54 -18.29 -20.43
CA TYR A 3 -5.06 -17.48 -19.30
C TYR A 3 -5.93 -17.79 -18.08
N THR A 4 -5.32 -18.38 -17.04
CA THR A 4 -6.04 -18.90 -15.88
C THR A 4 -6.16 -17.83 -14.77
N LEU A 5 -7.07 -18.04 -13.81
CA LEU A 5 -7.16 -17.22 -12.60
C LEU A 5 -5.81 -17.20 -11.83
N SER A 6 -5.10 -18.33 -11.83
CA SER A 6 -3.78 -18.43 -11.21
C SER A 6 -2.75 -17.54 -11.90
N ASP A 7 -2.75 -17.47 -13.24
CA ASP A 7 -1.84 -16.62 -14.01
C ASP A 7 -2.13 -15.13 -13.75
N TYR A 8 -3.41 -14.77 -13.62
CA TYR A 8 -3.85 -13.41 -13.29
C TYR A 8 -3.33 -12.97 -11.91
N PHE A 9 -3.54 -13.80 -10.89
CA PHE A 9 -3.02 -13.54 -9.54
C PHE A 9 -1.48 -13.50 -9.53
N SER A 10 -0.82 -14.46 -10.19
CA SER A 10 0.63 -14.51 -10.29
C SER A 10 1.21 -13.23 -10.88
N THR A 11 0.60 -12.71 -11.95
CA THR A 11 1.04 -11.46 -12.59
C THR A 11 0.93 -10.27 -11.64
N ILE A 12 -0.18 -10.14 -10.92
CA ILE A 12 -0.40 -9.04 -9.96
C ILE A 12 0.61 -9.14 -8.81
N TYR A 13 0.71 -10.32 -8.18
CA TYR A 13 1.62 -10.49 -7.05
C TYR A 13 3.09 -10.36 -7.42
N THR A 14 3.48 -10.77 -8.64
CA THR A 14 4.85 -10.54 -9.15
C THR A 14 5.15 -9.04 -9.23
N LYS A 15 4.24 -8.24 -9.78
CA LYS A 15 4.43 -6.78 -9.83
C LYS A 15 4.49 -6.16 -8.43
N MET A 16 3.62 -6.61 -7.51
CA MET A 16 3.65 -6.16 -6.11
C MET A 16 4.97 -6.53 -5.44
N PHE A 17 5.46 -7.75 -5.67
CA PHE A 17 6.74 -8.22 -5.12
C PHE A 17 7.92 -7.38 -5.63
N ILE A 18 7.98 -7.08 -6.93
CA ILE A 18 9.00 -6.18 -7.50
C ILE A 18 8.89 -4.79 -6.87
N GLY A 19 7.69 -4.25 -6.71
CA GLY A 19 7.48 -2.97 -6.03
C GLY A 19 8.00 -2.97 -4.59
N LEU A 20 7.74 -4.05 -3.83
CA LEU A 20 8.27 -4.21 -2.48
C LEU A 20 9.80 -4.30 -2.44
N ILE A 21 10.42 -5.00 -3.41
CA ILE A 21 11.88 -5.03 -3.56
C ILE A 21 12.43 -3.62 -3.81
N ILE A 22 11.81 -2.85 -4.71
CA ILE A 22 12.22 -1.45 -4.97
C ILE A 22 12.14 -0.63 -3.68
N THR A 23 11.02 -0.72 -2.95
CA THR A 23 10.85 -0.03 -1.66
C THR A 23 11.94 -0.43 -0.65
N ALA A 24 12.20 -1.73 -0.50
CA ALA A 24 13.21 -2.25 0.41
C ALA A 24 14.63 -1.79 0.03
N LEU A 25 14.99 -1.88 -1.25
CA LEU A 25 16.30 -1.45 -1.73
C LEU A 25 16.51 0.06 -1.54
N VAL A 26 15.54 0.88 -1.89
CA VAL A 26 15.63 2.34 -1.70
C VAL A 26 15.75 2.68 -0.22
N SER A 27 14.92 2.08 0.63
CA SER A 27 14.96 2.36 2.07
C SER A 27 16.28 1.97 2.74
N TYR A 28 16.93 0.92 2.25
CA TYR A 28 18.22 0.45 2.75
C TYR A 28 19.41 1.19 2.14
N LEU A 29 19.40 1.42 0.82
CA LEU A 29 20.53 1.99 0.10
C LEU A 29 20.64 3.52 0.24
N LEU A 30 19.52 4.23 0.42
CA LEU A 30 19.52 5.70 0.50
C LEU A 30 20.47 6.24 1.58
N PRO A 31 20.48 5.76 2.83
CA PRO A 31 21.42 6.22 3.84
C PRO A 31 22.87 5.83 3.54
N LEU A 32 23.11 4.76 2.80
CA LEU A 32 24.45 4.26 2.50
C LEU A 32 25.08 4.97 1.29
N VAL A 33 24.30 5.20 0.24
CA VAL A 33 24.80 5.75 -1.03
C VAL A 33 24.78 7.27 -1.04
N LEU A 34 23.78 7.88 -0.40
CA LEU A 34 23.58 9.33 -0.36
C LEU A 34 23.42 9.85 1.08
N PRO A 35 24.43 9.65 1.97
CA PRO A 35 24.29 9.98 3.39
C PRO A 35 23.97 11.46 3.64
N GLY A 36 24.53 12.38 2.87
CA GLY A 36 24.25 13.81 2.99
C GLY A 36 22.79 14.15 2.68
N LEU A 37 22.24 13.57 1.61
CA LEU A 37 20.82 13.73 1.27
C LEU A 37 19.93 13.09 2.34
N PHE A 38 20.28 11.91 2.82
CA PHE A 38 19.53 11.21 3.85
C PHE A 38 19.46 12.03 5.14
N VAL A 39 20.58 12.61 5.61
CA VAL A 39 20.59 13.49 6.78
C VAL A 39 19.68 14.71 6.58
N ALA A 40 19.71 15.34 5.40
CA ALA A 40 18.82 16.46 5.08
C ALA A 40 17.33 16.05 5.11
N ILE A 41 16.99 14.86 4.59
CA ILE A 41 15.65 14.27 4.62
C ILE A 41 15.21 14.04 6.07
N VAL A 42 16.03 13.38 6.87
CA VAL A 42 15.73 13.08 8.28
C VAL A 42 15.60 14.36 9.11
N HIS A 43 16.46 15.36 8.87
CA HIS A 43 16.34 16.65 9.56
C HIS A 43 15.01 17.36 9.29
N ASN A 44 14.47 17.21 8.09
CA ASN A 44 13.21 17.81 7.66
C ASN A 44 12.06 16.78 7.59
N TYR A 45 12.08 15.72 8.40
CA TYR A 45 11.20 14.57 8.29
C TYR A 45 9.69 14.91 8.22
N LYS A 46 9.21 15.94 8.94
CA LYS A 46 7.81 16.37 8.92
C LYS A 46 7.40 16.88 7.53
N ILE A 47 8.22 17.73 6.94
CA ILE A 47 7.95 18.28 5.60
C ILE A 47 8.04 17.17 4.55
N VAL A 48 9.07 16.31 4.65
CA VAL A 48 9.23 15.17 3.74
C VAL A 48 8.06 14.20 3.85
N ALA A 49 7.58 13.89 5.07
CA ALA A 49 6.43 13.02 5.28
C ALA A 49 5.15 13.58 4.63
N ILE A 50 4.89 14.88 4.75
CA ILE A 50 3.73 15.51 4.11
C ILE A 50 3.87 15.51 2.60
N LEU A 51 5.05 15.88 2.08
CA LEU A 51 5.28 15.92 0.63
C LEU A 51 5.22 14.53 0.00
N SER A 52 5.84 13.52 0.61
CA SER A 52 5.76 12.14 0.11
C SER A 52 4.33 11.61 0.13
N LEU A 53 3.56 11.86 1.19
CA LEU A 53 2.16 11.49 1.25
C LEU A 53 1.35 12.14 0.11
N LEU A 54 1.55 13.43 -0.16
CA LEU A 54 0.85 14.12 -1.25
C LEU A 54 1.24 13.55 -2.62
N VAL A 55 2.52 13.26 -2.85
CA VAL A 55 3.01 12.63 -4.08
C VAL A 55 2.44 11.22 -4.23
N GLU A 56 2.48 10.42 -3.17
CA GLU A 56 1.94 9.06 -3.16
C GLU A 56 0.43 9.05 -3.46
N MET A 57 -0.34 9.92 -2.82
CA MET A 57 -1.77 10.08 -3.12
C MET A 57 -1.99 10.51 -4.58
N GLY A 58 -1.23 11.49 -5.08
CA GLY A 58 -1.29 11.93 -6.46
C GLY A 58 -1.03 10.78 -7.44
N LEU A 59 -0.02 9.95 -7.19
CA LEU A 59 0.30 8.78 -7.99
C LEU A 59 -0.82 7.73 -7.95
N ILE A 60 -1.38 7.45 -6.78
CA ILE A 60 -2.51 6.50 -6.63
C ILE A 60 -3.72 6.99 -7.43
N PHE A 61 -4.10 8.26 -7.32
CA PHE A 61 -5.21 8.83 -8.09
C PHE A 61 -4.93 8.82 -9.58
N TYR A 62 -3.71 9.16 -10.02
CA TYR A 62 -3.33 9.12 -11.42
C TYR A 62 -3.39 7.70 -11.98
N ILE A 63 -2.80 6.72 -11.29
CA ILE A 63 -2.84 5.31 -11.68
C ILE A 63 -4.29 4.83 -11.74
N GLY A 64 -5.09 5.07 -10.71
CA GLY A 64 -6.48 4.62 -10.64
C GLY A 64 -7.37 5.21 -11.76
N LYS A 65 -7.18 6.49 -12.10
CA LYS A 65 -7.87 7.14 -13.22
C LYS A 65 -7.43 6.57 -14.57
N SER A 66 -6.12 6.35 -14.74
CA SER A 66 -5.53 5.92 -16.01
C SER A 66 -5.71 4.42 -16.27
N MET A 67 -5.98 3.59 -15.25
CA MET A 67 -6.29 2.17 -15.44
C MET A 67 -7.57 1.90 -16.26
N LYS A 68 -8.43 2.91 -16.45
CA LYS A 68 -9.61 2.80 -17.32
C LYS A 68 -9.24 2.85 -18.80
N ASP A 69 -8.05 3.30 -19.15
CA ASP A 69 -7.53 3.39 -20.50
C ASP A 69 -6.54 2.23 -20.74
N SER A 70 -7.01 1.18 -21.40
CA SER A 70 -6.23 -0.03 -21.66
C SER A 70 -4.96 0.20 -22.50
N SER A 71 -4.84 1.37 -23.16
CA SER A 71 -3.64 1.73 -23.93
C SER A 71 -2.45 2.13 -23.08
N LYS A 72 -2.66 2.42 -21.80
CA LYS A 72 -1.65 2.96 -20.90
C LYS A 72 -1.02 1.89 -20.01
N ASN A 73 0.30 1.78 -20.08
CA ASN A 73 1.06 0.95 -19.14
C ASN A 73 1.29 1.70 -17.84
N MET A 74 0.59 1.29 -16.76
CA MET A 74 0.71 1.90 -15.43
C MET A 74 1.84 1.30 -14.58
N THR A 75 2.52 0.25 -15.04
CA THR A 75 3.61 -0.42 -14.32
C THR A 75 4.76 0.54 -13.92
N PRO A 76 5.26 1.43 -14.80
CA PRO A 76 6.31 2.38 -14.42
C PRO A 76 5.89 3.35 -13.32
N TRP A 77 4.62 3.80 -13.34
CA TRP A 77 4.08 4.70 -12.32
C TRP A 77 3.92 4.01 -10.97
N PHE A 78 3.57 2.72 -10.98
CA PHE A 78 3.56 1.90 -9.78
C PHE A 78 4.97 1.71 -9.19
N TYR A 79 5.99 1.54 -10.02
CA TYR A 79 7.37 1.45 -9.54
C TYR A 79 7.91 2.79 -9.04
N LEU A 80 7.48 3.91 -9.65
CA LEU A 80 7.77 5.24 -9.10
C LEU A 80 7.13 5.43 -7.73
N TYR A 81 5.87 5.01 -7.56
CA TYR A 81 5.21 4.98 -6.25
C TYR A 81 6.01 4.14 -5.24
N SER A 82 6.47 2.96 -5.62
CA SER A 82 7.29 2.10 -4.76
C SER A 82 8.62 2.74 -4.37
N PHE A 83 9.23 3.51 -5.28
CA PHE A 83 10.45 4.28 -4.99
C PHE A 83 10.19 5.38 -3.95
N VAL A 84 9.14 6.18 -4.11
CA VAL A 84 8.76 7.23 -3.15
C VAL A 84 8.49 6.62 -1.77
N ASN A 85 7.75 5.50 -1.72
CA ASN A 85 7.57 4.73 -0.48
C ASN A 85 8.91 4.32 0.15
N GLY A 86 9.89 3.91 -0.66
CA GLY A 86 11.22 3.56 -0.17
C GLY A 86 11.92 4.73 0.55
N VAL A 87 11.77 5.95 0.03
CA VAL A 87 12.28 7.16 0.70
C VAL A 87 11.54 7.38 2.02
N THR A 88 10.23 7.28 2.05
CA THR A 88 9.42 7.39 3.28
C THR A 88 9.84 6.35 4.32
N PHE A 89 9.97 5.08 3.91
CA PHE A 89 10.39 4.00 4.79
C PHE A 89 11.82 4.18 5.31
N SER A 90 12.74 4.76 4.54
CA SER A 90 14.10 5.04 5.01
C SER A 90 14.11 5.95 6.25
N VAL A 91 13.22 6.95 6.26
CA VAL A 91 13.02 7.84 7.41
C VAL A 91 12.41 7.09 8.59
N ILE A 92 11.35 6.32 8.36
CA ILE A 92 10.67 5.54 9.42
C ILE A 92 11.65 4.56 10.08
N LEU A 93 12.45 3.86 9.28
CA LEU A 93 13.43 2.88 9.79
C LEU A 93 14.53 3.54 10.62
N SER A 94 14.90 4.80 10.33
CA SER A 94 15.91 5.51 11.12
C SER A 94 15.48 5.83 12.55
N PHE A 95 14.16 5.87 12.81
CA PHE A 95 13.59 6.08 14.15
C PHE A 95 13.09 4.80 14.81
N SER A 96 13.21 3.65 14.13
CA SER A 96 12.60 2.39 14.57
C SER A 96 13.64 1.39 15.07
N ASN A 97 13.27 0.57 16.06
CA ASN A 97 14.11 -0.54 16.46
C ASN A 97 14.05 -1.66 15.39
N PRO A 98 15.18 -2.15 14.86
CA PRO A 98 15.21 -3.16 13.81
C PRO A 98 14.48 -4.46 14.19
N VAL A 99 14.57 -4.90 15.46
CA VAL A 99 13.89 -6.10 15.93
C VAL A 99 12.37 -5.91 15.91
N THR A 100 11.89 -4.76 16.38
CA THR A 100 10.45 -4.41 16.33
C THR A 100 9.94 -4.39 14.90
N VAL A 101 10.70 -3.82 13.97
CA VAL A 101 10.37 -3.80 12.55
C VAL A 101 10.26 -5.22 12.00
N ALA A 102 11.26 -6.09 12.25
CA ALA A 102 11.27 -7.47 11.77
C ALA A 102 10.07 -8.27 12.29
N VAL A 103 9.78 -8.17 13.58
CA VAL A 103 8.62 -8.84 14.22
C VAL A 103 7.30 -8.33 13.62
N THR A 104 7.16 -7.03 13.45
CA THR A 104 5.97 -6.42 12.83
C THR A 104 5.77 -6.92 11.40
N PHE A 105 6.83 -6.97 10.59
CA PHE A 105 6.77 -7.52 9.24
C PHE A 105 6.32 -8.99 9.23
N LEU A 106 6.81 -9.79 10.16
CA LEU A 106 6.44 -11.20 10.25
C LEU A 106 4.96 -11.37 10.59
N ILE A 107 4.49 -10.66 11.60
CA ILE A 107 3.07 -10.69 12.03
C ILE A 107 2.16 -10.21 10.89
N THR A 108 2.49 -9.07 10.27
CA THR A 108 1.68 -8.52 9.18
C THR A 108 1.69 -9.39 7.93
N SER A 109 2.79 -10.09 7.63
CA SER A 109 2.87 -11.04 6.52
C SER A 109 1.93 -12.23 6.72
N VAL A 110 1.89 -12.80 7.93
CA VAL A 110 0.95 -13.88 8.27
C VAL A 110 -0.48 -13.39 8.20
N MET A 111 -0.76 -12.21 8.79
CA MET A 111 -2.09 -11.60 8.74
C MET A 111 -2.55 -11.35 7.30
N PHE A 112 -1.67 -10.80 6.46
CA PHE A 112 -1.96 -10.59 5.04
C PHE A 112 -2.31 -11.90 4.34
N GLY A 113 -1.52 -12.96 4.53
CA GLY A 113 -1.77 -14.27 3.92
C GLY A 113 -3.14 -14.83 4.31
N VAL A 114 -3.50 -14.77 5.59
CA VAL A 114 -4.80 -15.24 6.08
C VAL A 114 -5.96 -14.40 5.50
N LEU A 115 -5.84 -13.07 5.52
CA LEU A 115 -6.89 -12.18 5.02
C LEU A 115 -7.04 -12.26 3.50
N ALA A 116 -5.94 -12.42 2.76
CA ALA A 116 -5.95 -12.65 1.33
C ALA A 116 -6.67 -13.96 0.98
N PHE A 117 -6.39 -15.03 1.74
CA PHE A 117 -7.08 -16.31 1.58
C PHE A 117 -8.59 -16.19 1.88
N ILE A 118 -8.97 -15.51 2.97
CA ILE A 118 -10.37 -15.25 3.31
C ILE A 118 -11.05 -14.46 2.20
N GLY A 119 -10.44 -13.36 1.73
CA GLY A 119 -10.98 -12.52 0.67
C GLY A 119 -11.21 -13.28 -0.64
N ARG A 120 -10.31 -14.21 -0.97
CA ARG A 120 -10.39 -15.05 -2.18
C ARG A 120 -11.44 -16.15 -2.07
N THR A 121 -11.66 -16.71 -0.88
CA THR A 121 -12.55 -17.87 -0.69
C THR A 121 -13.95 -17.52 -0.23
N THR A 122 -14.16 -16.34 0.36
CA THR A 122 -15.47 -15.93 0.86
C THR A 122 -16.48 -15.74 -0.26
N LYS A 123 -17.70 -16.30 -0.04
CA LYS A 123 -18.85 -16.12 -0.94
C LYS A 123 -19.65 -14.84 -0.65
N LYS A 124 -19.43 -14.21 0.52
CA LYS A 124 -20.10 -12.96 0.89
C LYS A 124 -19.51 -11.80 0.08
N ASP A 125 -20.36 -10.89 -0.39
CA ASP A 125 -19.91 -9.69 -1.08
C ASP A 125 -19.32 -8.69 -0.08
N LEU A 126 -18.01 -8.43 -0.23
CA LEU A 126 -17.28 -7.50 0.62
C LEU A 126 -17.31 -6.04 0.11
N SER A 127 -18.04 -5.76 -0.98
CA SER A 127 -18.02 -4.42 -1.61
C SER A 127 -18.52 -3.31 -0.67
N GLY A 128 -19.51 -3.60 0.19
CA GLY A 128 -19.98 -2.64 1.20
C GLY A 128 -18.92 -2.34 2.25
N ILE A 129 -18.26 -3.39 2.75
CA ILE A 129 -17.16 -3.27 3.74
C ILE A 129 -15.99 -2.51 3.12
N GLY A 130 -15.63 -2.81 1.87
CA GLY A 130 -14.55 -2.12 1.17
C GLY A 130 -14.83 -0.63 0.98
N LYS A 131 -16.04 -0.25 0.58
CA LYS A 131 -16.42 1.17 0.45
C LYS A 131 -16.35 1.91 1.79
N PHE A 132 -16.86 1.29 2.86
CA PHE A 132 -16.77 1.85 4.21
C PHE A 132 -15.33 1.97 4.68
N ALA A 133 -14.50 0.96 4.46
CA ALA A 133 -13.08 0.95 4.81
C ALA A 133 -12.29 2.06 4.08
N ILE A 134 -12.56 2.28 2.77
CA ILE A 134 -11.94 3.36 2.00
C ILE A 134 -12.35 4.74 2.55
N ALA A 135 -13.62 4.95 2.88
CA ALA A 135 -14.07 6.20 3.47
C ALA A 135 -13.42 6.44 4.84
N THR A 136 -13.33 5.40 5.68
CA THR A 136 -12.67 5.46 6.98
C THR A 136 -11.16 5.73 6.83
N LEU A 137 -10.51 5.12 5.84
CA LEU A 137 -9.09 5.37 5.54
C LEU A 137 -8.82 6.85 5.22
N LEU A 138 -9.68 7.49 4.42
CA LEU A 138 -9.57 8.94 4.14
C LEU A 138 -9.69 9.76 5.43
N GLY A 139 -10.61 9.40 6.33
CA GLY A 139 -10.73 10.02 7.64
C GLY A 139 -9.48 9.84 8.51
N LEU A 140 -8.87 8.64 8.50
CA LEU A 140 -7.63 8.36 9.22
C LEU A 140 -6.45 9.17 8.66
N ILE A 141 -6.36 9.34 7.34
CA ILE A 141 -5.33 10.18 6.71
C ILE A 141 -5.46 11.62 7.20
N ILE A 142 -6.67 12.18 7.19
CA ILE A 142 -6.93 13.54 7.68
C ILE A 142 -6.57 13.64 9.18
N ALA A 143 -7.00 12.68 9.98
CA ALA A 143 -6.68 12.63 11.42
C ALA A 143 -5.17 12.57 11.67
N THR A 144 -4.44 11.78 10.87
CA THR A 144 -2.98 11.69 10.95
C THR A 144 -2.32 13.03 10.62
N LEU A 145 -2.76 13.71 9.55
CA LEU A 145 -2.24 15.03 9.18
C LEU A 145 -2.47 16.05 10.30
N VAL A 146 -3.65 16.06 10.89
CA VAL A 146 -3.97 16.94 12.02
C VAL A 146 -3.10 16.58 13.22
N ASN A 147 -2.90 15.28 13.51
CA ASN A 147 -2.14 14.85 14.67
C ASN A 147 -0.62 15.15 14.59
N ILE A 148 -0.08 15.28 13.37
CA ILE A 148 1.31 15.75 13.17
C ILE A 148 1.54 17.12 13.84
N PHE A 149 0.50 17.95 13.91
CA PHE A 149 0.57 19.27 14.56
C PHE A 149 0.13 19.24 16.02
N LEU A 150 -0.86 18.40 16.36
CA LEU A 150 -1.41 18.32 17.71
C LEU A 150 -0.52 17.51 18.67
N HIS A 151 0.26 16.56 18.16
CA HIS A 151 1.07 15.63 18.95
C HIS A 151 0.29 14.90 20.06
N ASN A 152 -0.98 14.55 19.78
CA ASN A 152 -1.84 13.92 20.74
C ASN A 152 -1.65 12.38 20.75
N THR A 153 -1.07 11.85 21.80
CA THR A 153 -0.77 10.42 21.95
C THR A 153 -2.03 9.55 21.93
N MET A 154 -3.14 10.01 22.52
CA MET A 154 -4.39 9.24 22.51
C MET A 154 -4.96 9.13 21.08
N LEU A 155 -4.86 10.20 20.31
CA LEU A 155 -5.25 10.20 18.90
C LEU A 155 -4.38 9.25 18.07
N ASP A 156 -3.06 9.17 18.35
CA ASP A 156 -2.15 8.20 17.71
C ASP A 156 -2.60 6.75 17.96
N TYR A 157 -2.97 6.41 19.19
CA TYR A 157 -3.49 5.08 19.49
C TYR A 157 -4.77 4.77 18.72
N ILE A 158 -5.73 5.71 18.70
CA ILE A 158 -6.99 5.52 17.98
C ILE A 158 -6.74 5.31 16.49
N ILE A 159 -5.91 6.16 15.87
CA ILE A 159 -5.54 6.03 14.46
C ILE A 159 -4.89 4.68 14.18
N THR A 160 -3.97 4.24 15.05
CA THR A 160 -3.25 2.97 14.88
C THR A 160 -4.20 1.78 14.95
N TYR A 161 -5.05 1.67 15.95
CA TYR A 161 -5.97 0.54 16.10
C TYR A 161 -7.02 0.50 15.00
N LEU A 162 -7.63 1.65 14.69
CA LEU A 162 -8.58 1.73 13.58
C LEU A 162 -7.90 1.45 12.24
N GLY A 163 -6.65 1.89 12.07
CA GLY A 163 -5.85 1.61 10.89
C GLY A 163 -5.69 0.12 10.65
N VAL A 164 -5.31 -0.66 11.66
CA VAL A 164 -5.17 -2.12 11.54
C VAL A 164 -6.48 -2.76 11.11
N ILE A 165 -7.63 -2.36 11.69
CA ILE A 165 -8.95 -2.90 11.35
C ILE A 165 -9.31 -2.55 9.90
N VAL A 166 -9.11 -1.30 9.51
CA VAL A 166 -9.43 -0.81 8.16
C VAL A 166 -8.57 -1.50 7.10
N PHE A 167 -7.25 -1.59 7.32
CA PHE A 167 -6.36 -2.27 6.39
C PHE A 167 -6.65 -3.77 6.30
N SER A 168 -7.01 -4.43 7.40
CA SER A 168 -7.44 -5.83 7.39
C SER A 168 -8.68 -6.04 6.51
N ALA A 169 -9.66 -5.16 6.63
CA ALA A 169 -10.86 -5.20 5.78
C ALA A 169 -10.53 -4.94 4.30
N LEU A 170 -9.62 -3.99 4.01
CA LEU A 170 -9.18 -3.68 2.65
C LEU A 170 -8.41 -4.85 2.02
N ILE A 171 -7.53 -5.54 2.74
CA ILE A 171 -6.81 -6.71 2.22
C ILE A 171 -7.80 -7.78 1.74
N ALA A 172 -8.79 -8.13 2.56
CA ALA A 172 -9.80 -9.11 2.18
C ALA A 172 -10.64 -8.64 0.98
N TYR A 173 -11.08 -7.38 0.99
CA TYR A 173 -11.85 -6.78 -0.10
C TYR A 173 -11.06 -6.74 -1.42
N ASP A 174 -9.80 -6.30 -1.41
CA ASP A 174 -8.99 -6.18 -2.61
C ASP A 174 -8.72 -7.55 -3.24
N ASN A 175 -8.47 -8.58 -2.43
CA ASN A 175 -8.32 -9.94 -2.95
C ASN A 175 -9.61 -10.48 -3.59
N GLN A 176 -10.78 -10.18 -3.03
CA GLN A 176 -12.05 -10.50 -3.67
C GLN A 176 -12.25 -9.70 -4.97
N LYS A 177 -11.86 -8.42 -4.98
CA LYS A 177 -11.95 -7.56 -6.16
C LYS A 177 -11.07 -8.04 -7.31
N ILE A 178 -9.85 -8.54 -7.02
CA ILE A 178 -8.97 -9.15 -8.01
C ILE A 178 -9.65 -10.38 -8.64
N GLN A 179 -10.27 -11.24 -7.83
CA GLN A 179 -11.00 -12.42 -8.33
C GLN A 179 -12.18 -12.04 -9.23
N LYS A 180 -12.98 -11.04 -8.82
CA LYS A 180 -14.10 -10.53 -9.62
C LYS A 180 -13.63 -9.87 -10.92
N GLY A 181 -12.45 -9.21 -10.89
CA GLY A 181 -11.83 -8.60 -12.07
C GLY A 181 -11.49 -9.63 -13.13
N PHE A 182 -10.92 -10.76 -12.74
CA PHE A 182 -10.63 -11.86 -13.65
C PHE A 182 -11.89 -12.42 -14.33
N ALA A 183 -12.97 -12.59 -13.56
CA ALA A 183 -14.24 -13.08 -14.10
C ALA A 183 -14.83 -12.16 -15.18
N ARG A 184 -14.70 -10.83 -15.02
CA ARG A 184 -15.12 -9.84 -16.03
C ARG A 184 -14.29 -9.91 -17.30
N VAL A 185 -12.95 -9.95 -17.18
CA VAL A 185 -12.05 -10.04 -18.34
C VAL A 185 -12.34 -11.29 -19.16
N ASN A 186 -12.65 -12.42 -18.52
CA ASN A 186 -13.03 -13.63 -19.24
C ASN A 186 -14.38 -13.51 -19.95
N GLN A 187 -15.38 -12.87 -19.34
CA GLN A 187 -16.67 -12.66 -19.98
C GLN A 187 -16.58 -11.78 -21.23
N ASP A 188 -15.75 -10.72 -21.18
CA ASP A 188 -15.56 -9.80 -22.31
C ASP A 188 -14.82 -10.47 -23.49
N ASN A 189 -14.04 -11.54 -23.24
CA ASN A 189 -13.35 -12.31 -24.28
C ASN A 189 -14.22 -13.38 -24.97
N TYR A 190 -15.42 -13.68 -24.46
CA TYR A 190 -16.35 -14.65 -25.03
C TYR A 190 -17.59 -14.01 -25.69
N ASN A 191 -17.72 -12.67 -25.65
CA ASN A 191 -18.73 -11.87 -26.35
C ASN A 191 -18.12 -11.11 -27.52
#